data_ebe0d066b57751af47802108a0e4977e
#
_entry.id   ebe0d066b57751af47802108a0e4977e
#
_cell.length_a   1.000
_cell.length_b   1.000
_cell.length_c   1.000
_cell.angle_alpha   90.00
_cell.angle_beta   90.00
_cell.angle_gamma   90.00
#
_symmetry.space_group_name_H-M   'P 1'
#
loop_
_entity.id
_entity.type
_entity.pdbx_description
1 polymer ?
#
loop_
_entity_poly.entity_id
_entity_poly.type
_entity_poly.pdbx_seq_one_letter_code
_entity_poly.pdbx_strand_id
1 'polypeptide(L)'
;MSEKIIAYKAMNEDMTCRGKQYEVGKTYHEDKAECCHAGMHACESPLDVLHYYPLKDSPRFFEVECSGNVDKSGEDSKLACTELTVKGEVN
;
A
#
# COMPACT_ATOMS: atom_id res chain seq x y z
N MET A 1 -19.35 9.20 -1.12
CA MET A 1 -18.40 8.75 -2.16
C MET A 1 -17.03 8.58 -1.59
N SER A 2 -16.38 7.51 -1.97
CA SER A 2 -15.02 7.24 -1.52
C SER A 2 -14.04 8.14 -2.23
N GLU A 3 -13.13 8.74 -1.47
CA GLU A 3 -12.02 9.48 -2.02
C GLU A 3 -10.95 8.49 -2.47
N LYS A 4 -10.36 8.73 -3.63
CA LYS A 4 -9.27 7.90 -4.14
C LYS A 4 -7.95 8.61 -3.90
N ILE A 5 -7.02 7.91 -3.27
CA ILE A 5 -5.72 8.46 -2.90
C ILE A 5 -4.64 7.68 -3.62
N ILE A 6 -3.79 8.40 -4.36
CA ILE A 6 -2.62 7.77 -4.98
C ILE A 6 -1.54 7.65 -3.92
N ALA A 7 -1.00 6.45 -3.77
CA ALA A 7 0.01 6.16 -2.78
C ALA A 7 0.99 5.15 -3.35
N TYR A 8 1.98 4.77 -2.55
CA TYR A 8 3.03 3.86 -2.98
C TYR A 8 3.18 2.72 -1.99
N LYS A 9 3.41 1.53 -2.50
CA LYS A 9 3.51 0.33 -1.68
C LYS A 9 4.69 -0.51 -2.13
N ALA A 10 5.49 -0.97 -1.16
CA ALA A 10 6.55 -1.92 -1.44
C ALA A 10 6.02 -3.33 -1.26
N MET A 11 6.49 -4.22 -2.11
CA MET A 11 6.12 -5.63 -2.06
C MET A 11 7.38 -6.47 -2.23
N ASN A 12 7.30 -7.73 -1.81
CA ASN A 12 8.38 -8.68 -2.03
C ASN A 12 8.52 -8.96 -3.53
N GLU A 13 9.60 -9.65 -3.89
CA GLU A 13 9.90 -9.96 -5.29
C GLU A 13 8.77 -10.71 -5.98
N ASP A 14 8.03 -11.55 -5.26
CA ASP A 14 6.89 -12.29 -5.77
C ASP A 14 5.55 -11.52 -5.66
N MET A 15 5.62 -10.23 -5.36
CA MET A 15 4.46 -9.35 -5.19
C MET A 15 3.59 -9.72 -3.99
N THR A 16 4.18 -10.31 -2.96
CA THR A 16 3.47 -10.50 -1.70
C THR A 16 3.83 -9.38 -0.72
N CYS A 17 2.90 -9.07 0.16
CA CYS A 17 3.13 -8.13 1.24
C CYS A 17 2.30 -8.59 2.44
N ARG A 18 2.98 -8.90 3.54
CA ARG A 18 2.33 -9.38 4.76
C ARG A 18 1.46 -10.63 4.50
N GLY A 19 1.96 -11.52 3.65
CA GLY A 19 1.26 -12.76 3.34
C GLY A 19 0.15 -12.65 2.31
N LYS A 20 -0.13 -11.45 1.79
CA LYS A 20 -1.16 -11.26 0.79
C LYS A 20 -0.52 -11.15 -0.59
N GLN A 21 -1.05 -11.88 -1.56
CA GLN A 21 -0.57 -11.83 -2.93
C GLN A 21 -1.28 -10.72 -3.71
N TYR A 22 -0.49 -9.90 -4.39
CA TYR A 22 -1.01 -8.79 -5.22
C TYR A 22 -0.70 -9.00 -6.68
N GLU A 23 -1.48 -8.35 -7.56
CA GLU A 23 -1.25 -8.36 -9.00
C GLU A 23 -1.60 -6.98 -9.57
N VAL A 24 -0.85 -6.54 -10.56
CA VAL A 24 -1.11 -5.28 -11.25
C VAL A 24 -2.49 -5.34 -11.92
N GLY A 25 -3.26 -4.27 -11.77
CA GLY A 25 -4.58 -4.15 -12.38
C GLY A 25 -5.72 -4.69 -11.56
N LYS A 26 -5.44 -5.28 -10.40
CA LYS A 26 -6.49 -5.84 -9.55
C LYS A 26 -6.81 -4.94 -8.36
N THR A 27 -8.05 -5.01 -7.91
CA THR A 27 -8.53 -4.30 -6.73
C THR A 27 -8.77 -5.30 -5.61
N TYR A 28 -8.32 -4.95 -4.41
CA TYR A 28 -8.40 -5.80 -3.23
C TYR A 28 -9.24 -5.14 -2.15
N HIS A 29 -9.86 -5.96 -1.32
CA HIS A 29 -10.73 -5.50 -0.23
C HIS A 29 -10.33 -6.10 1.10
N GLU A 30 -10.45 -5.28 2.16
CA GLU A 30 -10.32 -5.71 3.54
C GLU A 30 -11.50 -5.13 4.32
N ASP A 31 -11.89 -5.78 5.41
CA ASP A 31 -13.06 -5.34 6.19
C ASP A 31 -12.82 -4.07 6.99
N LYS A 32 -11.58 -3.87 7.43
CA LYS A 32 -11.22 -2.74 8.29
C LYS A 32 -9.94 -2.08 7.80
N ALA A 33 -9.82 -0.79 8.10
CA ALA A 33 -8.60 -0.04 7.86
C ALA A 33 -8.20 0.66 9.15
N GLU A 34 -7.06 0.26 9.71
CA GLU A 34 -6.52 0.83 10.94
C GLU A 34 -5.01 0.77 10.86
N CYS A 35 -4.34 1.92 10.88
CA CYS A 35 -2.89 1.97 10.69
C CYS A 35 -2.16 1.04 11.63
N CYS A 36 -1.28 0.21 11.07
CA CYS A 36 -0.45 -0.78 11.75
C CYS A 36 -1.20 -1.99 12.32
N HIS A 37 -2.53 -2.05 12.16
CA HIS A 37 -3.33 -3.15 12.73
C HIS A 37 -4.15 -3.91 11.70
N ALA A 38 -4.83 -3.22 10.80
CA ALA A 38 -5.72 -3.86 9.84
C ALA A 38 -5.78 -3.10 8.54
N GLY A 39 -6.21 -3.79 7.47
CA GLY A 39 -6.33 -3.20 6.15
C GLY A 39 -5.04 -3.28 5.35
N MET A 40 -5.06 -2.69 4.17
CA MET A 40 -3.89 -2.65 3.30
C MET A 40 -3.18 -1.32 3.49
N HIS A 41 -1.85 -1.37 3.59
CA HIS A 41 -1.04 -0.19 3.93
C HIS A 41 -0.26 0.31 2.74
N ALA A 42 -0.12 1.64 2.67
CA ALA A 42 0.67 2.31 1.65
C ALA A 42 1.16 3.64 2.22
N CYS A 43 2.03 4.34 1.49
CA CYS A 43 2.51 5.67 1.88
C CYS A 43 2.25 6.64 0.73
N GLU A 44 1.77 7.83 1.04
CA GLU A 44 1.54 8.86 0.03
C GLU A 44 2.85 9.36 -0.56
N SER A 45 3.93 9.34 0.23
CA SER A 45 5.27 9.71 -0.24
C SER A 45 6.07 8.45 -0.57
N PRO A 46 6.62 8.33 -1.80
CA PRO A 46 7.41 7.14 -2.15
C PRO A 46 8.67 6.99 -1.28
N LEU A 47 9.25 8.08 -0.79
CA LEU A 47 10.43 8.00 0.07
C LEU A 47 10.13 7.38 1.42
N ASP A 48 8.91 7.54 1.92
CA ASP A 48 8.53 6.99 3.22
C ASP A 48 8.40 5.47 3.18
N VAL A 49 8.19 4.90 2.00
CA VAL A 49 8.13 3.45 1.84
C VAL A 49 9.46 2.82 2.24
N LEU A 50 10.58 3.50 1.99
CA LEU A 50 11.92 2.99 2.30
C LEU A 50 12.15 2.82 3.81
N HIS A 51 11.40 3.51 4.64
CA HIS A 51 11.50 3.34 6.10
C HIS A 51 11.02 1.94 6.53
N TYR A 52 10.13 1.34 5.76
CA TYR A 52 9.54 0.04 6.09
C TYR A 52 10.13 -1.11 5.29
N TYR A 53 10.70 -0.79 4.12
CA TYR A 53 11.24 -1.79 3.20
C TYR A 53 12.60 -1.33 2.68
N PRO A 54 13.69 -1.65 3.40
CA PRO A 54 15.04 -1.23 2.99
C PRO A 54 15.44 -1.80 1.64
N LEU A 55 16.20 -1.03 0.87
CA LEU A 55 16.64 -1.46 -0.45
C LEU A 55 17.44 -2.77 -0.45
N LYS A 56 18.11 -3.09 0.66
CA LYS A 56 18.89 -4.30 0.77
C LYS A 56 18.07 -5.60 0.62
N ASP A 57 16.75 -5.49 0.86
CA ASP A 57 15.85 -6.64 0.75
C ASP A 57 15.25 -6.75 -0.65
N SER A 58 15.73 -5.94 -1.60
CA SER A 58 15.30 -5.92 -2.99
C SER A 58 13.77 -5.81 -3.15
N PRO A 59 13.13 -4.85 -2.47
CA PRO A 59 11.69 -4.71 -2.61
C PRO A 59 11.32 -4.16 -3.97
N ARG A 60 10.10 -4.46 -4.40
CA ARG A 60 9.52 -3.87 -5.60
C ARG A 60 8.53 -2.80 -5.17
N PHE A 61 8.51 -1.68 -5.88
CA PHE A 61 7.65 -0.55 -5.53
C PHE A 61 6.54 -0.38 -6.56
N PHE A 62 5.34 -0.12 -6.07
CA PHE A 62 4.16 0.00 -6.93
C PHE A 62 3.38 1.25 -6.58
N GLU A 63 2.83 1.88 -7.62
CA GLU A 63 1.83 2.92 -7.44
C GLU A 63 0.50 2.23 -7.22
N VAL A 64 -0.23 2.66 -6.18
CA VAL A 64 -1.51 2.08 -5.83
C VAL A 64 -2.54 3.19 -5.63
N GLU A 65 -3.81 2.82 -5.80
CA GLU A 65 -4.92 3.72 -5.53
C GLU A 65 -5.68 3.19 -4.34
N CYS A 66 -5.74 3.98 -3.29
CA CYS A 66 -6.38 3.59 -2.04
C CYS A 66 -7.74 4.27 -1.91
N SER A 67 -8.74 3.53 -1.49
CA SER A 67 -10.10 4.06 -1.35
C SER A 67 -10.87 3.29 -0.29
N GLY A 68 -12.18 3.51 -0.24
CA GLY A 68 -13.02 2.94 0.79
C GLY A 68 -12.83 3.70 2.10
N ASN A 69 -12.68 2.98 3.19
CA ASN A 69 -12.33 3.60 4.48
C ASN A 69 -10.82 3.73 4.54
N VAL A 70 -10.33 4.93 4.79
CA VAL A 70 -8.90 5.23 4.82
C VAL A 70 -8.53 5.81 6.18
N ASP A 71 -7.54 5.20 6.83
CA ASP A 71 -7.00 5.68 8.10
C ASP A 71 -5.62 6.29 7.84
N LYS A 72 -5.49 7.61 8.02
CA LYS A 72 -4.24 8.35 7.84
C LYS A 72 -3.59 8.72 9.17
N SER A 73 -3.94 8.05 10.25
CA SER A 73 -3.40 8.38 11.57
C SER A 73 -1.96 7.92 11.79
N GLY A 74 -1.41 7.15 10.84
CA GLY A 74 -0.02 6.70 10.92
C GLY A 74 0.98 7.79 10.63
N GLU A 75 2.26 7.51 10.94
CA GLU A 75 3.36 8.44 10.68
C GLU A 75 3.90 8.29 9.26
N ASP A 76 4.73 9.25 8.83
CA ASP A 76 5.47 9.19 7.57
C ASP A 76 4.57 8.99 6.35
N SER A 77 3.47 9.73 6.28
CA SER A 77 2.47 9.65 5.20
C SER A 77 1.85 8.26 5.04
N LYS A 78 2.04 7.37 6.01
CA LYS A 78 1.49 6.03 5.99
C LYS A 78 -0.04 6.06 6.15
N LEU A 79 -0.71 5.22 5.40
CA LEU A 79 -2.16 5.07 5.52
C LEU A 79 -2.55 3.59 5.45
N ALA A 80 -3.75 3.30 5.92
CA ALA A 80 -4.37 1.99 5.76
C ALA A 80 -5.70 2.19 5.03
N CYS A 81 -6.08 1.25 4.19
CA CYS A 81 -7.32 1.36 3.43
C CYS A 81 -8.03 0.02 3.31
N THR A 82 -9.34 0.09 3.06
CA THR A 82 -10.15 -1.11 2.85
C THR A 82 -10.21 -1.51 1.39
N GLU A 83 -9.92 -0.60 0.46
CA GLU A 83 -9.84 -0.92 -0.97
C GLU A 83 -8.52 -0.41 -1.54
N LEU A 84 -7.85 -1.27 -2.30
CA LEU A 84 -6.57 -0.93 -2.91
C LEU A 84 -6.49 -1.54 -4.30
N THR A 85 -6.18 -0.70 -5.29
CA THR A 85 -5.96 -1.13 -6.66
C THR A 85 -4.48 -0.94 -6.99
N VAL A 86 -3.82 -1.98 -7.49
CA VAL A 86 -2.43 -1.90 -7.91
C VAL A 86 -2.40 -1.34 -9.33
N LYS A 87 -1.84 -0.14 -9.50
CA LYS A 87 -1.84 0.55 -10.79
C LYS A 87 -0.66 0.14 -11.67
N GLY A 88 0.51 0.04 -11.11
CA GLY A 88 1.69 -0.33 -11.88
C GLY A 88 2.96 -0.26 -11.05
N GLU A 89 4.03 -0.85 -11.58
CA GLU A 89 5.32 -0.85 -10.90
C GLU A 89 6.06 0.45 -11.17
N VAL A 90 6.71 0.98 -10.16
CA VAL A 90 7.53 2.20 -10.25
C VAL A 90 9.00 1.78 -10.37
N ASN A 91 9.65 2.28 -11.40
CA ASN A 91 11.09 2.01 -11.63
C ASN A 91 11.97 3.10 -11.05
#